data_cc84488e1144fbf0a565821e052d50c9
#
_entry.id   cc84488e1144fbf0a565821e052d50c9
#
_cell.length_a   1.000
_cell.length_b   1.000
_cell.length_c   1.000
_cell.angle_alpha   90.00
_cell.angle_beta   90.00
_cell.angle_gamma   90.00
#
_symmetry.space_group_name_H-M   'P 1'
#
loop_
_entity.id
_entity.type
_entity.pdbx_description
1 polymer ?
#
loop_
_entity_poly.entity_id
_entity_poly.type
_entity_poly.pdbx_seq_one_letter_code
_entity_poly.pdbx_strand_id
1 'polypeptide(L)'
;MGSVWSRLGSKVTVIEYADRILPGMDTEVSSSFQKILIKQGFDFKLSTALRSVNKEGDSLSVSVENKGQTMNIDCDKVLISTGRRPYTFGLNLEELGVKLDDKGFIITDNHFKTSIDNIYAVGDCKIGPMLAHKASEEGTAVAEIIDCLLYTSDAADDEER
;
A
#
# COMPACT_ATOMS: atom_id res chain seq x y z
N MET A 1 -13.34 -1.37 -1.08
CA MET A 1 -13.96 -1.29 -2.42
C MET A 1 -14.82 -2.53 -2.70
N GLY A 2 -14.30 -3.76 -2.67
CA GLY A 2 -15.08 -4.97 -2.95
C GLY A 2 -16.40 -5.09 -2.18
N SER A 3 -16.42 -4.80 -0.89
CA SER A 3 -17.64 -4.84 -0.07
C SER A 3 -18.70 -3.82 -0.52
N VAL A 4 -18.29 -2.66 -1.01
CA VAL A 4 -19.22 -1.66 -1.55
C VAL A 4 -19.84 -2.19 -2.84
N TRP A 5 -19.01 -2.68 -3.76
CA TRP A 5 -19.51 -3.22 -5.04
C TRP A 5 -20.38 -4.46 -4.87
N SER A 6 -20.01 -5.36 -3.96
CA SER A 6 -20.84 -6.52 -3.64
C SER A 6 -22.24 -6.11 -3.15
N ARG A 7 -22.34 -5.10 -2.29
CA ARG A 7 -23.61 -4.55 -1.82
C ARG A 7 -24.43 -3.85 -2.92
N LEU A 8 -23.74 -3.37 -3.96
CA LEU A 8 -24.37 -2.79 -5.15
C LEU A 8 -24.70 -3.83 -6.22
N GLY A 9 -24.58 -5.13 -5.90
CA GLY A 9 -24.96 -6.23 -6.77
C GLY A 9 -23.85 -6.83 -7.62
N SER A 10 -22.60 -6.37 -7.49
CA SER A 10 -21.49 -6.97 -8.23
C SER A 10 -21.06 -8.30 -7.63
N LYS A 11 -20.78 -9.29 -8.47
CA LYS A 11 -20.08 -10.52 -8.07
C LYS A 11 -18.59 -10.20 -7.90
N VAL A 12 -18.06 -10.42 -6.72
CA VAL A 12 -16.66 -10.08 -6.39
C VAL A 12 -15.85 -11.35 -6.21
N THR A 13 -14.82 -11.52 -7.05
CA THR A 13 -13.77 -12.54 -6.90
C THR A 13 -12.48 -11.86 -6.46
N VAL A 14 -11.87 -12.34 -5.39
CA VAL A 14 -10.59 -11.85 -4.84
C VAL A 14 -9.51 -12.85 -5.21
N ILE A 15 -8.48 -12.38 -5.92
CA ILE A 15 -7.28 -13.14 -6.24
C ILE A 15 -6.18 -12.68 -5.30
N GLU A 16 -5.63 -13.57 -4.51
CA GLU A 16 -4.57 -13.27 -3.54
C GLU A 16 -3.41 -14.26 -3.74
N TYR A 17 -2.21 -13.71 -3.87
CA TYR A 17 -0.98 -14.50 -4.01
C TYR A 17 -0.63 -15.27 -2.73
N ALA A 18 -0.88 -14.68 -1.57
CA ALA A 18 -0.69 -15.33 -0.29
C ALA A 18 -1.74 -16.44 -0.04
N ASP A 19 -1.46 -17.29 0.92
CA ASP A 19 -2.36 -18.37 1.36
C ASP A 19 -3.54 -17.89 2.20
N ARG A 20 -3.57 -16.60 2.55
CA ARG A 20 -4.63 -15.96 3.34
C ARG A 20 -4.79 -14.49 2.95
N ILE A 21 -5.95 -13.93 3.22
CA ILE A 21 -6.18 -12.49 3.12
C ILE A 21 -5.53 -11.76 4.30
N LEU A 22 -5.22 -10.48 4.15
CA LEU A 22 -4.64 -9.62 5.20
C LEU A 22 -3.39 -10.26 5.85
N PRO A 23 -2.33 -10.58 5.10
CA PRO A 23 -1.18 -11.35 5.63
C PRO A 23 -0.45 -10.64 6.77
N GLY A 24 -0.60 -9.32 6.92
CA GLY A 24 -0.04 -8.54 8.04
C GLY A 24 -0.87 -8.52 9.32
N MET A 25 -2.05 -9.14 9.32
CA MET A 25 -2.95 -9.20 10.48
C MET A 25 -2.84 -10.55 11.20
N ASP A 26 -3.35 -10.59 12.44
CA ASP A 26 -3.49 -11.83 13.18
C ASP A 26 -4.24 -12.89 12.37
N THR A 27 -3.81 -14.14 12.49
CA THR A 27 -4.34 -15.26 11.70
C THR A 27 -5.81 -15.56 11.99
N GLU A 28 -6.22 -15.45 13.24
CA GLU A 28 -7.61 -15.68 13.65
C GLU A 28 -8.52 -14.57 13.11
N VAL A 29 -8.08 -13.33 13.20
CA VAL A 29 -8.78 -12.16 12.61
C VAL A 29 -8.93 -12.33 11.11
N SER A 30 -7.85 -12.65 10.40
CA SER A 30 -7.85 -12.87 8.95
C SER A 30 -8.83 -13.98 8.55
N SER A 31 -8.77 -15.14 9.23
CA SER A 31 -9.65 -16.28 8.96
C SER A 31 -11.13 -15.95 9.25
N SER A 32 -11.40 -15.27 10.35
CA SER A 32 -12.76 -14.88 10.73
C SER A 32 -13.33 -13.88 9.73
N PHE A 33 -12.54 -12.90 9.32
CA PHE A 33 -12.96 -11.91 8.31
C PHE A 33 -13.23 -12.56 6.95
N GLN A 34 -12.38 -13.48 6.51
CA GLN A 34 -12.61 -14.24 5.27
C GLN A 34 -13.94 -15.01 5.30
N LYS A 35 -14.24 -15.70 6.41
CA LYS A 35 -15.52 -16.41 6.58
C LYS A 35 -16.73 -15.48 6.48
N ILE A 36 -16.62 -14.28 7.05
CA ILE A 36 -17.68 -13.26 6.97
C ILE A 36 -17.88 -12.82 5.51
N LEU A 37 -16.80 -12.54 4.78
CA LEU A 37 -16.89 -12.12 3.38
C LEU A 37 -17.43 -13.23 2.48
N ILE A 38 -17.07 -14.50 2.71
CA ILE A 38 -17.64 -15.65 1.98
C ILE A 38 -19.16 -15.71 2.20
N LYS A 39 -19.64 -15.51 3.42
CA LYS A 39 -21.08 -15.45 3.71
C LYS A 39 -21.79 -14.28 3.02
N GLN A 40 -21.05 -13.22 2.71
CA GLN A 40 -21.52 -12.07 1.94
C GLN A 40 -21.44 -12.27 0.42
N GLY A 41 -21.03 -13.45 -0.06
CA GLY A 41 -21.00 -13.80 -1.48
C GLY A 41 -19.67 -13.54 -2.19
N PHE A 42 -18.58 -13.28 -1.45
CA PHE A 42 -17.26 -13.19 -2.07
C PHE A 42 -16.71 -14.57 -2.45
N ASP A 43 -16.07 -14.64 -3.60
CA ASP A 43 -15.25 -15.78 -4.02
C ASP A 43 -13.76 -15.45 -3.81
N PHE A 44 -13.00 -16.38 -3.23
CA PHE A 44 -11.57 -16.20 -2.95
C PHE A 44 -10.75 -17.24 -3.70
N LYS A 45 -9.75 -16.78 -4.43
CA LYS A 45 -8.70 -17.58 -5.04
C LYS A 45 -7.37 -17.25 -4.33
N LEU A 46 -7.12 -17.95 -3.22
CA LEU A 46 -5.88 -17.81 -2.44
C LEU A 46 -4.75 -18.64 -3.07
N SER A 47 -3.51 -18.36 -2.69
CA SER A 47 -2.30 -18.98 -3.27
C SER A 47 -2.31 -18.90 -4.80
N THR A 48 -2.85 -17.82 -5.36
CA THR A 48 -3.14 -17.69 -6.78
C THR A 48 -2.45 -16.44 -7.33
N ALA A 49 -1.59 -16.63 -8.32
CA ALA A 49 -0.88 -15.56 -9.00
C ALA A 49 -1.70 -15.03 -10.19
N LEU A 50 -1.83 -13.71 -10.32
CA LEU A 50 -2.27 -13.07 -11.55
C LEU A 50 -1.15 -13.16 -12.59
N ARG A 51 -1.44 -13.64 -13.81
CA ARG A 51 -0.49 -13.73 -14.91
C ARG A 51 -0.71 -12.65 -15.96
N SER A 52 -1.94 -12.50 -16.43
CA SER A 52 -2.28 -11.48 -17.40
C SER A 52 -3.75 -11.06 -17.31
N VAL A 53 -4.04 -9.89 -17.88
CA VAL A 53 -5.40 -9.40 -18.08
C VAL A 53 -5.51 -9.01 -19.55
N ASN A 54 -6.39 -9.67 -20.26
CA ASN A 54 -6.63 -9.44 -21.69
C ASN A 54 -8.02 -8.84 -21.88
N LYS A 55 -8.12 -7.85 -22.78
CA LYS A 55 -9.40 -7.27 -23.15
C LYS A 55 -10.00 -8.05 -24.30
N GLU A 56 -11.23 -8.53 -24.13
CA GLU A 56 -12.00 -9.27 -25.12
C GLU A 56 -13.33 -8.54 -25.39
N GLY A 57 -13.33 -7.64 -26.37
CA GLY A 57 -14.47 -6.75 -26.62
C GLY A 57 -14.71 -5.81 -25.43
N ASP A 58 -15.89 -5.94 -24.80
CA ASP A 58 -16.26 -5.16 -23.60
C ASP A 58 -15.96 -5.89 -22.28
N SER A 59 -15.51 -7.14 -22.35
CA SER A 59 -15.15 -7.98 -21.21
C SER A 59 -13.64 -8.06 -21.02
N LEU A 60 -13.22 -8.55 -19.85
CA LEU A 60 -11.83 -8.87 -19.53
C LEU A 60 -11.69 -10.35 -19.22
N SER A 61 -10.66 -10.97 -19.75
CA SER A 61 -10.24 -12.33 -19.41
C SER A 61 -8.97 -12.28 -18.58
N VAL A 62 -9.05 -12.76 -17.34
CA VAL A 62 -7.98 -12.71 -16.34
C VAL A 62 -7.35 -14.09 -16.21
N SER A 63 -6.10 -14.24 -16.66
CA SER A 63 -5.35 -15.47 -16.52
C SER A 63 -4.68 -15.52 -15.14
N VAL A 64 -4.96 -16.58 -14.39
CA VAL A 64 -4.43 -16.82 -13.07
C VAL A 64 -3.79 -18.20 -12.96
N GLU A 65 -2.84 -18.35 -12.06
CA GLU A 65 -2.15 -19.62 -11.84
C GLU A 65 -2.18 -20.01 -10.36
N ASN A 66 -2.58 -21.22 -10.08
CA ASN A 66 -2.55 -21.84 -8.77
C ASN A 66 -1.87 -23.21 -8.87
N LYS A 67 -0.81 -23.43 -8.09
CA LYS A 67 -0.05 -24.71 -8.06
C LYS A 67 0.34 -25.24 -9.45
N GLY A 68 0.74 -24.35 -10.35
CA GLY A 68 1.14 -24.70 -11.73
C GLY A 68 -0.02 -24.94 -12.69
N GLN A 69 -1.26 -24.80 -12.26
CA GLN A 69 -2.44 -24.87 -13.11
C GLN A 69 -2.93 -23.47 -13.47
N THR A 70 -3.03 -23.20 -14.74
CA THR A 70 -3.56 -21.93 -15.27
C THR A 70 -5.06 -22.06 -15.50
N MET A 71 -5.81 -21.02 -15.10
CA MET A 71 -7.23 -20.88 -15.39
C MET A 71 -7.55 -19.43 -15.80
N ASN A 72 -8.61 -19.25 -16.56
CA ASN A 72 -9.12 -17.95 -16.95
C ASN A 72 -10.39 -17.62 -16.17
N ILE A 73 -10.54 -16.36 -15.80
CA ILE A 73 -11.71 -15.81 -15.10
C ILE A 73 -12.19 -14.62 -15.91
N ASP A 74 -13.42 -14.71 -16.41
CA ASP A 74 -14.03 -13.60 -17.14
C ASP A 74 -14.68 -12.62 -16.16
N CYS A 75 -14.53 -11.33 -16.43
CA CYS A 75 -15.08 -10.26 -15.60
C CYS A 75 -15.26 -8.96 -16.40
N ASP A 76 -16.05 -8.04 -15.86
CA ASP A 76 -16.27 -6.72 -16.45
C ASP A 76 -15.21 -5.71 -16.05
N LYS A 77 -14.67 -5.84 -14.82
CA LYS A 77 -13.71 -4.91 -14.23
C LYS A 77 -12.67 -5.63 -13.39
N VAL A 78 -11.45 -5.15 -13.43
CA VAL A 78 -10.34 -5.58 -12.56
C VAL A 78 -9.88 -4.40 -11.72
N LEU A 79 -9.85 -4.59 -10.40
CA LEU A 79 -9.20 -3.67 -9.47
C LEU A 79 -7.85 -4.24 -9.04
N ILE A 80 -6.79 -3.51 -9.31
CA ILE A 80 -5.44 -3.84 -8.83
C ILE A 80 -5.22 -3.16 -7.49
N SER A 81 -5.04 -3.96 -6.43
CA SER A 81 -4.83 -3.50 -5.05
C SER A 81 -3.63 -4.22 -4.41
N THR A 82 -2.54 -4.34 -5.15
CA THR A 82 -1.37 -5.17 -4.81
C THR A 82 -0.32 -4.43 -3.96
N GLY A 83 -0.71 -3.36 -3.27
CA GLY A 83 0.16 -2.58 -2.41
C GLY A 83 0.56 -1.23 -3.02
N ARG A 84 1.62 -0.64 -2.44
CA ARG A 84 2.12 0.70 -2.79
C ARG A 84 3.64 0.63 -2.91
N ARG A 85 4.18 1.52 -3.73
CA ARG A 85 5.62 1.74 -3.88
C ARG A 85 5.93 3.22 -3.71
N PRO A 86 7.11 3.60 -3.23
CA PRO A 86 7.53 4.99 -3.26
C PRO A 86 7.60 5.45 -4.72
N TYR A 87 7.11 6.65 -4.99
CA TYR A 87 7.20 7.25 -6.32
C TYR A 87 8.25 8.35 -6.30
N THR A 88 9.44 8.01 -6.75
CA THR A 88 10.63 8.89 -6.76
C THR A 88 11.13 9.19 -8.18
N PHE A 89 10.39 8.71 -9.18
CA PHE A 89 10.74 8.88 -10.59
C PHE A 89 10.66 10.35 -11.02
N GLY A 90 11.62 10.79 -11.83
CA GLY A 90 11.64 12.14 -12.42
C GLY A 90 12.17 13.24 -11.50
N LEU A 91 12.66 12.89 -10.30
CA LEU A 91 13.25 13.84 -9.34
C LEU A 91 14.78 13.97 -9.47
N ASN A 92 15.40 13.21 -10.37
CA ASN A 92 16.85 13.17 -10.59
C ASN A 92 17.65 12.92 -9.30
N LEU A 93 17.14 12.10 -8.40
CA LEU A 93 17.70 11.88 -7.06
C LEU A 93 19.12 11.31 -7.10
N GLU A 94 19.41 10.43 -8.07
CA GLU A 94 20.74 9.84 -8.24
C GLU A 94 21.77 10.91 -8.65
N GLU A 95 21.43 11.79 -9.59
CA GLU A 95 22.29 12.90 -10.02
C GLU A 95 22.56 13.90 -8.90
N LEU A 96 21.57 14.09 -8.02
CA LEU A 96 21.69 14.91 -6.82
C LEU A 96 22.48 14.23 -5.70
N GLY A 97 22.75 12.92 -5.79
CA GLY A 97 23.41 12.14 -4.75
C GLY A 97 22.51 11.77 -3.57
N VAL A 98 21.18 11.86 -3.73
CA VAL A 98 20.22 11.41 -2.72
C VAL A 98 20.18 9.88 -2.69
N LYS A 99 20.40 9.30 -1.53
CA LYS A 99 20.45 7.84 -1.36
C LYS A 99 19.05 7.24 -1.27
N LEU A 100 18.86 6.14 -2.00
CA LEU A 100 17.66 5.29 -1.95
C LEU A 100 18.02 3.92 -1.35
N ASP A 101 17.03 3.27 -0.76
CA ASP A 101 17.17 1.86 -0.38
C ASP A 101 16.84 0.92 -1.57
N ASP A 102 17.00 -0.39 -1.35
CA ASP A 102 16.74 -1.43 -2.37
C ASP A 102 15.28 -1.48 -2.86
N LYS A 103 14.36 -0.84 -2.13
CA LYS A 103 12.92 -0.76 -2.47
C LYS A 103 12.54 0.57 -3.12
N GLY A 104 13.50 1.49 -3.26
CA GLY A 104 13.33 2.80 -3.85
C GLY A 104 12.84 3.89 -2.88
N PHE A 105 12.86 3.64 -1.56
CA PHE A 105 12.58 4.67 -0.56
C PHE A 105 13.79 5.59 -0.36
N ILE A 106 13.53 6.87 -0.18
CA ILE A 106 14.56 7.84 0.18
C ILE A 106 15.03 7.56 1.60
N ILE A 107 16.34 7.42 1.78
CA ILE A 107 16.96 7.23 3.09
C ILE A 107 17.06 8.57 3.79
N THR A 108 16.52 8.66 5.01
CA THR A 108 16.58 9.85 5.86
C THR A 108 17.10 9.50 7.23
N ASP A 109 17.60 10.53 7.93
CA ASP A 109 17.82 10.46 9.38
C ASP A 109 16.53 10.66 10.18
N ASN A 110 16.64 10.74 11.51
CA ASN A 110 15.50 10.97 12.42
C ASN A 110 14.90 12.39 12.31
N HIS A 111 15.58 13.31 11.64
CA HIS A 111 15.11 14.66 11.37
C HIS A 111 14.64 14.83 9.92
N PHE A 112 14.32 13.71 9.24
CA PHE A 112 13.84 13.67 7.86
C PHE A 112 14.85 14.17 6.81
N LYS A 113 16.10 14.44 7.21
CA LYS A 113 17.15 14.94 6.34
C LYS A 113 17.70 13.80 5.48
N THR A 114 17.86 14.03 4.20
CA THR A 114 18.44 13.06 3.26
C THR A 114 19.99 13.04 3.35
N SER A 115 20.63 12.29 2.45
CA SER A 115 22.10 12.31 2.30
C SER A 115 22.65 13.65 1.79
N ILE A 116 21.80 14.56 1.38
CA ILE A 116 22.17 15.88 0.85
C ILE A 116 21.66 16.95 1.82
N ASP A 117 22.54 17.86 2.20
CA ASP A 117 22.17 19.01 3.03
C ASP A 117 21.04 19.80 2.34
N ASN A 118 20.12 20.35 3.14
CA ASN A 118 18.96 21.13 2.70
C ASN A 118 17.92 20.37 1.85
N ILE A 119 18.00 19.03 1.75
CA ILE A 119 16.97 18.20 1.13
C ILE A 119 16.39 17.28 2.21
N TYR A 120 15.09 17.35 2.39
CA TYR A 120 14.31 16.56 3.35
C TYR A 120 13.31 15.69 2.59
N ALA A 121 12.95 14.54 3.16
CA ALA A 121 11.92 13.68 2.59
C ALA A 121 10.92 13.25 3.66
N VAL A 122 9.62 13.36 3.33
CA VAL A 122 8.50 13.03 4.21
C VAL A 122 7.45 12.20 3.46
N GLY A 123 6.58 11.53 4.19
CA GLY A 123 5.46 10.79 3.64
C GLY A 123 5.84 9.48 2.94
N ASP A 124 5.13 9.17 1.87
CA ASP A 124 5.16 7.86 1.20
C ASP A 124 6.47 7.58 0.45
N CYS A 125 7.33 8.57 0.23
CA CYS A 125 8.61 8.41 -0.46
C CYS A 125 9.76 7.95 0.45
N LYS A 126 9.61 7.96 1.77
CA LYS A 126 10.57 7.45 2.75
C LYS A 126 10.06 6.21 3.48
N ILE A 127 10.95 5.50 4.17
CA ILE A 127 10.59 4.31 4.95
C ILE A 127 9.57 4.66 6.04
N GLY A 128 8.54 3.84 6.14
CA GLY A 128 7.49 3.93 7.14
C GLY A 128 6.10 3.60 6.61
N PRO A 129 5.06 3.67 7.46
CA PRO A 129 3.68 3.48 7.01
C PRO A 129 3.28 4.53 5.97
N MET A 130 2.68 4.08 4.86
CA MET A 130 2.16 4.98 3.81
C MET A 130 0.77 5.47 4.18
N LEU A 131 0.70 6.46 5.09
CA LEU A 131 -0.52 7.00 5.67
C LEU A 131 -0.56 8.52 5.51
N ALA A 132 -1.70 9.05 5.06
CA ALA A 132 -1.85 10.48 4.79
C ALA A 132 -1.62 11.36 6.03
N HIS A 133 -2.16 10.97 7.20
CA HIS A 133 -1.96 11.71 8.45
C HIS A 133 -0.49 11.73 8.89
N LYS A 134 0.22 10.58 8.78
CA LYS A 134 1.66 10.53 9.04
C LYS A 134 2.42 11.49 8.14
N ALA A 135 2.10 11.53 6.85
CA ALA A 135 2.77 12.43 5.91
C ALA A 135 2.54 13.91 6.28
N SER A 136 1.32 14.25 6.73
CA SER A 136 1.00 15.61 7.19
C SER A 136 1.77 16.00 8.46
N GLU A 137 1.84 15.10 9.44
CA GLU A 137 2.60 15.32 10.67
C GLU A 137 4.09 15.44 10.40
N GLU A 138 4.66 14.57 9.59
CA GLU A 138 6.07 14.66 9.16
C GLU A 138 6.36 15.98 8.44
N GLY A 139 5.44 16.46 7.59
CA GLY A 139 5.56 17.74 6.89
C GLY A 139 5.60 18.92 7.85
N THR A 140 4.75 18.93 8.87
CA THR A 140 4.75 19.93 9.93
C THR A 140 6.06 19.89 10.71
N ALA A 141 6.49 18.71 11.15
CA ALA A 141 7.73 18.53 11.90
C ALA A 141 8.97 19.02 11.11
N VAL A 142 9.03 18.73 9.80
CA VAL A 142 10.12 19.23 8.94
C VAL A 142 10.12 20.75 8.83
N ALA A 143 8.94 21.36 8.69
CA ALA A 143 8.84 22.82 8.64
C ALA A 143 9.36 23.47 9.94
N GLU A 144 9.02 22.90 11.09
CA GLU A 144 9.50 23.36 12.40
C GLU A 144 11.03 23.15 12.55
N ILE A 145 11.55 22.00 12.08
CA ILE A 145 13.00 21.75 12.09
C ILE A 145 13.75 22.77 11.22
N ILE A 146 13.22 23.10 10.04
CA ILE A 146 13.84 24.09 9.14
C ILE A 146 13.81 25.48 9.74
N ASP A 147 12.74 25.84 10.44
CA ASP A 147 12.62 27.12 11.16
C ASP A 147 13.38 27.15 12.50
N CYS A 148 14.19 26.11 12.77
CA CYS A 148 14.97 25.97 14.02
C CYS A 148 14.12 25.91 15.29
N LEU A 149 12.85 25.57 15.19
CA LEU A 149 11.99 25.27 16.33
C LEU A 149 12.34 23.86 16.82
N LEU A 150 12.96 23.76 17.97
CA LEU A 150 13.21 22.47 18.63
C LEU A 150 11.87 21.96 19.21
N TYR A 151 11.10 21.29 18.38
CA TYR A 151 9.93 20.58 18.86
C TYR A 151 10.36 19.24 19.45
N THR A 152 10.42 19.17 20.76
CA THR A 152 10.39 17.91 21.48
C THR A 152 8.91 17.57 21.65
N SER A 153 8.37 16.68 20.84
CA SER A 153 7.07 16.07 21.13
C SER A 153 7.26 15.17 22.35
N ASP A 154 7.13 15.74 23.52
CA ASP A 154 6.99 14.97 24.74
C ASP A 154 5.52 14.54 24.82
N ALA A 155 5.28 13.22 24.77
CA ALA A 155 3.94 12.64 24.89
C ALA A 155 3.25 12.97 26.24
N ALA A 156 3.94 13.68 27.14
CA ALA A 156 3.42 14.17 28.39
C ALA A 156 2.58 15.46 28.26
N ASP A 157 2.68 16.20 27.15
CA ASP A 157 1.93 17.47 26.99
C ASP A 157 0.48 17.26 26.50
N ASP A 158 0.10 16.05 26.10
CA ASP A 158 -1.27 15.73 25.66
C ASP A 158 -2.27 15.46 26.81
N GLU A 159 -1.81 15.39 28.06
CA GLU A 159 -2.69 15.19 29.23
C GLU A 159 -3.26 16.49 29.83
N GLU A 160 -2.89 17.68 29.36
CA GLU A 160 -3.36 18.97 29.91
C GLU A 160 -4.22 19.83 28.97
N ARG A 161 -4.90 19.23 28.00
CA ARG A 161 -5.85 19.99 27.17
C ARG A 161 -7.24 19.37 27.15
#